data_0aa2a921e44fa0b6e3d879a3217d8e81
#
_entry.id   0aa2a921e44fa0b6e3d879a3217d8e81
#
_cell.length_a   1.000
_cell.length_b   1.000
_cell.length_c   1.000
_cell.angle_alpha   90.00
_cell.angle_beta   90.00
_cell.angle_gamma   90.00
#
_symmetry.space_group_name_H-M   'P 1'
#
loop_
_entity.id
_entity.type
_entity.pdbx_description
1 polymer ?
#
loop_
_entity_poly.entity_id
_entity_poly.type
_entity_poly.pdbx_seq_one_letter_code
_entity_poly.pdbx_strand_id
1 'polypeptide(L)'
;MLKSTPMKPNFTLSLSFDGIRLLHRTSGGWQLVGEVALDSADLAAELAVLRKTATALEPGGLRSLLLIPDAQIKYLAIDTAGMDPAARHAAAAEALEGATPYPVADLVFDVHADGAQSHVAAVARETLEEAEAFAVEHRFHPVSFAAAPAAEAFVGVPHFGMTQAASALLDPGETVTPEAEPIVISGVMSAPAGPIVDTDETTPVADTPVANTPVADTPVADTPVAEPDLV
;
A
#
# COMPACT_ATOMS: atom_id res chain seq x y z
N MET A 1 22.59 12.15 27.39
CA MET A 1 21.33 12.28 26.65
C MET A 1 21.60 11.89 25.20
N LEU A 2 21.12 10.71 24.77
CA LEU A 2 21.16 10.34 23.36
C LEU A 2 20.27 11.35 22.62
N LYS A 3 20.80 11.98 21.58
CA LYS A 3 20.02 12.85 20.70
C LYS A 3 19.04 11.95 19.95
N SER A 4 17.74 12.20 20.12
CA SER A 4 16.71 11.56 19.29
C SER A 4 16.91 12.02 17.84
N THR A 5 17.05 11.07 16.94
CA THR A 5 17.17 11.34 15.50
C THR A 5 15.79 11.07 14.88
N PRO A 6 15.06 12.11 14.42
CA PRO A 6 13.78 11.91 13.78
C PRO A 6 13.97 11.23 12.41
N MET A 7 13.20 10.18 12.15
CA MET A 7 13.13 9.53 10.86
C MET A 7 11.71 9.60 10.31
N LYS A 8 11.56 9.65 9.00
CA LYS A 8 10.29 9.49 8.32
C LYS A 8 10.30 8.18 7.54
N PRO A 9 9.23 7.38 7.57
CA PRO A 9 9.10 6.22 6.71
C PRO A 9 9.26 6.61 5.24
N ASN A 10 10.06 5.88 4.50
CA ASN A 10 10.30 6.15 3.07
C ASN A 10 9.23 5.50 2.18
N PHE A 11 8.45 4.57 2.71
CA PHE A 11 7.32 3.96 2.04
C PHE A 11 6.05 4.05 2.88
N THR A 12 4.91 3.90 2.19
CA THR A 12 3.60 3.69 2.81
C THR A 12 2.99 2.44 2.21
N LEU A 13 2.58 1.51 3.06
CA LEU A 13 1.80 0.34 2.68
C LEU A 13 0.34 0.63 3.01
N SER A 14 -0.46 0.89 1.98
CA SER A 14 -1.89 1.12 2.12
C SER A 14 -2.63 -0.20 2.02
N LEU A 15 -3.31 -0.54 3.10
CA LEU A 15 -4.18 -1.72 3.16
C LEU A 15 -5.61 -1.26 2.90
N SER A 16 -6.33 -1.94 2.01
CA SER A 16 -7.73 -1.68 1.72
C SER A 16 -8.44 -2.97 1.29
N PHE A 17 -9.75 -2.95 1.27
CA PHE A 17 -10.53 -4.09 0.74
C PHE A 17 -10.44 -4.24 -0.77
N ASP A 18 -10.01 -3.16 -1.47
CA ASP A 18 -9.81 -3.18 -2.93
C ASP A 18 -8.44 -3.76 -3.32
N GLY A 19 -7.46 -3.72 -2.41
CA GLY A 19 -6.11 -4.17 -2.67
C GLY A 19 -5.06 -3.54 -1.75
N ILE A 20 -3.83 -3.89 -2.01
CA ILE A 20 -2.65 -3.43 -1.28
C ILE A 20 -1.83 -2.54 -2.21
N ARG A 21 -1.57 -1.30 -1.78
CA ARG A 21 -0.76 -0.33 -2.53
C ARG A 21 0.52 -0.03 -1.79
N LEU A 22 1.61 0.01 -2.52
CA LEU A 22 2.88 0.49 -2.00
C LEU A 22 3.17 1.87 -2.61
N LEU A 23 3.36 2.85 -1.75
CA LEU A 23 3.72 4.22 -2.12
C LEU A 23 5.16 4.50 -1.69
N HIS A 24 5.89 5.25 -2.50
CA HIS A 24 7.23 5.74 -2.20
C HIS A 24 7.20 7.24 -1.95
N ARG A 25 7.89 7.69 -0.91
CA ARG A 25 8.05 9.10 -0.58
C ARG A 25 9.08 9.74 -1.50
N THR A 26 8.69 10.79 -2.18
CA THR A 26 9.58 11.61 -3.02
C THR A 26 9.54 13.06 -2.58
N SER A 27 10.39 13.90 -3.14
CA SER A 27 10.35 15.37 -2.91
C SER A 27 9.05 16.01 -3.43
N GLY A 28 8.33 15.35 -4.35
CA GLY A 28 7.07 15.83 -4.93
C GLY A 28 5.82 15.18 -4.30
N GLY A 29 5.96 14.49 -3.17
CA GLY A 29 4.87 13.79 -2.51
C GLY A 29 4.97 12.27 -2.62
N TRP A 30 3.84 11.56 -2.54
CA TRP A 30 3.77 10.11 -2.58
C TRP A 30 3.52 9.61 -4.00
N GLN A 31 4.35 8.68 -4.47
CA GLN A 31 4.19 8.05 -5.78
C GLN A 31 3.83 6.57 -5.63
N LEU A 32 2.88 6.10 -6.42
CA LEU A 32 2.50 4.70 -6.46
C LEU A 32 3.62 3.86 -7.08
N VAL A 33 4.17 2.93 -6.32
CA VAL A 33 5.15 1.93 -6.78
C VAL A 33 4.44 0.79 -7.49
N GLY A 34 3.31 0.35 -6.94
CA GLY A 34 2.45 -0.67 -7.50
C GLY A 34 1.30 -1.03 -6.58
N GLU A 35 0.42 -1.85 -7.11
CA GLU A 35 -0.79 -2.32 -6.45
C GLU A 35 -0.97 -3.82 -6.67
N VAL A 36 -1.47 -4.53 -5.67
CA VAL A 36 -1.78 -5.95 -5.72
C VAL A 36 -3.22 -6.16 -5.28
N ALA A 37 -4.00 -6.85 -6.08
CA ALA A 37 -5.37 -7.21 -5.75
C ALA A 37 -5.40 -8.32 -4.69
N LEU A 38 -6.36 -8.27 -3.75
CA LEU A 38 -6.47 -9.28 -2.69
C LEU A 38 -6.89 -10.67 -3.21
N ASP A 39 -7.57 -10.71 -4.35
CA ASP A 39 -8.00 -11.94 -5.02
C ASP A 39 -6.96 -12.48 -6.03
N SER A 40 -5.74 -11.94 -6.01
CA SER A 40 -4.64 -12.44 -6.84
C SER A 40 -4.38 -13.93 -6.58
N ALA A 41 -4.15 -14.69 -7.64
CA ALA A 41 -3.88 -16.13 -7.57
C ALA A 41 -2.60 -16.47 -6.79
N ASP A 42 -1.63 -15.54 -6.76
CA ASP A 42 -0.39 -15.66 -5.99
C ASP A 42 -0.03 -14.31 -5.35
N LEU A 43 -0.82 -13.95 -4.35
CA LEU A 43 -0.64 -12.71 -3.57
C LEU A 43 0.79 -12.58 -3.02
N ALA A 44 1.36 -13.66 -2.51
CA ALA A 44 2.68 -13.65 -1.89
C ALA A 44 3.78 -13.34 -2.92
N ALA A 45 3.70 -13.90 -4.13
CA ALA A 45 4.64 -13.60 -5.20
C ALA A 45 4.54 -12.15 -5.69
N GLU A 46 3.31 -11.62 -5.86
CA GLU A 46 3.11 -10.24 -6.26
C GLU A 46 3.61 -9.24 -5.20
N LEU A 47 3.36 -9.49 -3.93
CA LEU A 47 3.90 -8.70 -2.82
C LEU A 47 5.44 -8.77 -2.77
N ALA A 48 6.03 -9.93 -3.09
CA ALA A 48 7.49 -10.05 -3.18
C ALA A 48 8.07 -9.21 -4.33
N VAL A 49 7.35 -9.08 -5.45
CA VAL A 49 7.72 -8.18 -6.56
C VAL A 49 7.67 -6.71 -6.11
N LEU A 50 6.60 -6.28 -5.44
CA LEU A 50 6.49 -4.92 -4.88
C LEU A 50 7.67 -4.62 -3.95
N ARG A 51 7.97 -5.53 -3.03
CA ARG A 51 9.08 -5.38 -2.09
C ARG A 51 10.44 -5.31 -2.81
N LYS A 52 10.67 -6.14 -3.83
CA LYS A 52 11.89 -6.11 -4.64
C LYS A 52 12.04 -4.76 -5.33
N THR A 53 10.97 -4.22 -5.88
CA THR A 53 10.96 -2.88 -6.49
C THR A 53 11.30 -1.81 -5.46
N ALA A 54 10.67 -1.84 -4.28
CA ALA A 54 10.98 -0.90 -3.19
C ALA A 54 12.45 -0.95 -2.77
N THR A 55 13.03 -2.14 -2.63
CA THR A 55 14.44 -2.31 -2.27
C THR A 55 15.38 -1.77 -3.36
N ALA A 56 14.99 -1.85 -4.62
CA ALA A 56 15.76 -1.27 -5.73
C ALA A 56 15.69 0.26 -5.74
N LEU A 57 14.55 0.85 -5.32
CA LEU A 57 14.36 2.29 -5.19
C LEU A 57 15.14 2.88 -4.01
N GLU A 58 15.16 2.16 -2.89
CA GLU A 58 15.81 2.58 -1.63
C GLU A 58 16.79 1.51 -1.13
N PRO A 59 18.04 1.54 -1.62
CA PRO A 59 19.07 0.60 -1.17
C PRO A 59 19.40 0.71 0.34
N GLY A 60 19.07 1.84 0.97
CA GLY A 60 19.21 2.08 2.42
C GLY A 60 18.22 1.33 3.28
N GLY A 61 17.26 0.64 2.66
CA GLY A 61 16.26 -0.18 3.32
C GLY A 61 14.84 0.39 3.21
N LEU A 62 13.89 -0.51 3.26
CA LEU A 62 12.47 -0.23 3.27
C LEU A 62 12.02 -0.05 4.72
N ARG A 63 11.35 1.05 5.03
CA ARG A 63 10.61 1.29 6.28
C ARG A 63 9.25 1.86 5.93
N SER A 64 8.19 1.18 6.34
CA SER A 64 6.84 1.55 5.93
C SER A 64 5.99 2.13 7.06
N LEU A 65 5.18 3.10 6.67
CA LEU A 65 4.00 3.55 7.37
C LEU A 65 2.83 2.66 6.93
N LEU A 66 2.10 2.07 7.86
CA LEU A 66 0.89 1.31 7.55
C LEU A 66 -0.31 2.24 7.54
N LEU A 67 -1.00 2.32 6.39
CA LEU A 67 -2.30 2.97 6.31
C LEU A 67 -3.40 1.94 6.55
N ILE A 68 -4.13 2.17 7.64
CA ILE A 68 -5.27 1.36 8.02
C ILE A 68 -6.47 1.74 7.12
N PRO A 69 -7.27 0.77 6.67
CA PRO A 69 -8.46 1.04 5.87
C PRO A 69 -9.41 1.99 6.59
N ASP A 70 -9.88 3.02 5.89
CA ASP A 70 -10.78 4.03 6.45
C ASP A 70 -12.06 3.43 7.02
N ALA A 71 -12.57 2.35 6.41
CA ALA A 71 -13.73 1.60 6.89
C ALA A 71 -13.54 0.92 8.26
N GLN A 72 -12.30 0.78 8.75
CA GLN A 72 -11.97 0.23 10.07
C GLN A 72 -11.83 1.32 11.15
N ILE A 73 -12.01 2.58 10.77
CA ILE A 73 -11.76 3.72 11.67
C ILE A 73 -13.07 4.40 12.03
N LYS A 74 -13.26 4.66 13.31
CA LYS A 74 -14.36 5.47 13.81
C LYS A 74 -13.90 6.92 13.92
N TYR A 75 -14.57 7.81 13.22
CA TYR A 75 -14.37 9.25 13.34
C TYR A 75 -15.47 9.90 14.15
N LEU A 76 -15.09 10.85 15.01
CA LEU A 76 -15.99 11.68 15.83
C LEU A 76 -15.47 13.11 15.84
N ALA A 77 -16.39 14.07 16.01
CA ALA A 77 -16.06 15.45 16.37
C ALA A 77 -16.71 15.76 17.73
N ILE A 78 -15.94 16.33 18.65
CA ILE A 78 -16.38 16.66 20.00
C ILE A 78 -16.07 18.12 20.32
N ASP A 79 -16.94 18.77 21.15
CA ASP A 79 -16.66 20.12 21.67
C ASP A 79 -15.65 20.02 22.79
N THR A 80 -14.54 20.74 22.63
CA THR A 80 -13.43 20.74 23.58
C THR A 80 -12.93 22.16 23.85
N ALA A 81 -13.81 23.16 23.69
CA ALA A 81 -13.46 24.55 23.91
C ALA A 81 -12.84 24.76 25.29
N GLY A 82 -11.65 25.36 25.35
CA GLY A 82 -10.96 25.66 26.58
C GLY A 82 -10.32 24.46 27.30
N MET A 83 -10.40 23.25 26.77
CA MET A 83 -9.76 22.07 27.34
C MET A 83 -8.27 22.01 27.04
N ASP A 84 -7.48 21.56 28.02
CA ASP A 84 -6.09 21.18 27.78
C ASP A 84 -5.98 19.81 27.05
N PRO A 85 -4.79 19.40 26.58
CA PRO A 85 -4.63 18.14 25.86
C PRO A 85 -5.07 16.90 26.64
N ALA A 86 -4.86 16.85 27.96
CA ALA A 86 -5.26 15.72 28.79
C ALA A 86 -6.78 15.64 28.96
N ALA A 87 -7.43 16.79 29.16
CA ALA A 87 -8.89 16.87 29.22
C ALA A 87 -9.54 16.51 27.86
N ARG A 88 -8.96 16.94 26.74
CA ARG A 88 -9.44 16.53 25.40
C ARG A 88 -9.35 15.03 25.19
N HIS A 89 -8.22 14.42 25.60
CA HIS A 89 -8.06 12.97 25.48
C HIS A 89 -9.07 12.20 26.34
N ALA A 90 -9.34 12.68 27.56
CA ALA A 90 -10.35 12.10 28.42
C ALA A 90 -11.77 12.24 27.85
N ALA A 91 -12.12 13.42 27.31
CA ALA A 91 -13.41 13.65 26.65
C ALA A 91 -13.57 12.79 25.39
N ALA A 92 -12.49 12.57 24.63
CA ALA A 92 -12.50 11.66 23.49
C ALA A 92 -12.75 10.21 23.92
N ALA A 93 -12.11 9.75 24.99
CA ALA A 93 -12.35 8.42 25.54
C ALA A 93 -13.81 8.25 25.98
N GLU A 94 -14.38 9.24 26.65
CA GLU A 94 -15.80 9.23 27.06
C GLU A 94 -16.74 9.20 25.84
N ALA A 95 -16.45 9.97 24.80
CA ALA A 95 -17.24 10.00 23.57
C ALA A 95 -17.16 8.70 22.76
N LEU A 96 -16.11 7.93 22.94
CA LEU A 96 -15.92 6.62 22.30
C LEU A 96 -16.69 5.50 23.01
N GLU A 97 -17.08 5.69 24.28
CA GLU A 97 -17.87 4.69 25.01
C GLU A 97 -19.20 4.40 24.30
N GLY A 98 -19.38 3.16 23.86
CA GLY A 98 -20.57 2.74 23.13
C GLY A 98 -20.67 3.25 21.68
N ALA A 99 -19.70 4.03 21.20
CA ALA A 99 -19.65 4.50 19.82
C ALA A 99 -19.12 3.45 18.83
N THR A 100 -18.47 2.40 19.35
CA THR A 100 -17.97 1.23 18.63
C THR A 100 -18.40 -0.05 19.34
N PRO A 101 -18.32 -1.22 18.69
CA PRO A 101 -18.58 -2.49 19.38
C PRO A 101 -17.47 -2.90 20.36
N TYR A 102 -16.34 -2.18 20.37
CA TYR A 102 -15.20 -2.44 21.24
C TYR A 102 -15.23 -1.55 22.47
N PRO A 103 -14.82 -2.04 23.67
CA PRO A 103 -14.57 -1.19 24.83
C PRO A 103 -13.39 -0.24 24.53
N VAL A 104 -13.40 0.95 25.11
CA VAL A 104 -12.35 1.98 24.86
C VAL A 104 -10.94 1.46 25.19
N ALA A 105 -10.81 0.55 26.16
CA ALA A 105 -9.52 -0.07 26.51
C ALA A 105 -8.89 -0.87 25.34
N ASP A 106 -9.70 -1.36 24.41
CA ASP A 106 -9.27 -2.12 23.24
C ASP A 106 -9.16 -1.25 21.98
N LEU A 107 -9.36 0.06 22.13
CA LEU A 107 -9.15 1.05 21.07
C LEU A 107 -7.77 1.70 21.19
N VAL A 108 -7.25 2.11 20.05
CA VAL A 108 -6.18 3.11 19.93
C VAL A 108 -6.79 4.29 19.20
N PHE A 109 -6.59 5.51 19.72
CA PHE A 109 -7.19 6.69 19.12
C PHE A 109 -6.26 7.90 19.15
N ASP A 110 -6.44 8.78 18.18
CA ASP A 110 -5.77 10.07 18.06
C ASP A 110 -6.78 11.20 18.16
N VAL A 111 -6.35 12.33 18.74
CA VAL A 111 -7.19 13.51 18.98
C VAL A 111 -6.49 14.74 18.41
N HIS A 112 -7.06 15.32 17.38
CA HIS A 112 -6.57 16.54 16.77
C HIS A 112 -7.47 17.73 17.14
N ALA A 113 -6.88 18.78 17.73
CA ALA A 113 -7.60 19.99 18.11
C ALA A 113 -7.75 20.93 16.90
N ASP A 114 -8.99 21.36 16.64
CA ASP A 114 -9.34 22.34 15.63
C ASP A 114 -10.28 23.40 16.21
N GLY A 115 -9.70 24.50 16.66
CA GLY A 115 -10.44 25.59 17.31
C GLY A 115 -11.17 25.15 18.57
N ALA A 116 -12.50 25.26 18.59
CA ALA A 116 -13.35 24.85 19.70
C ALA A 116 -13.67 23.34 19.71
N GLN A 117 -13.39 22.66 18.63
CA GLN A 117 -13.66 21.23 18.47
C GLN A 117 -12.36 20.41 18.49
N SER A 118 -12.50 19.13 18.70
CA SER A 118 -11.46 18.15 18.43
C SER A 118 -12.01 17.03 17.56
N HIS A 119 -11.22 16.63 16.59
CA HIS A 119 -11.47 15.47 15.75
C HIS A 119 -10.82 14.25 16.39
N VAL A 120 -11.56 13.17 16.49
CA VAL A 120 -11.12 11.89 17.07
C VAL A 120 -11.15 10.83 15.98
N ALA A 121 -10.07 10.09 15.85
CA ALA A 121 -9.99 8.90 15.00
C ALA A 121 -9.63 7.70 15.86
N ALA A 122 -10.44 6.65 15.87
CA ALA A 122 -10.25 5.47 16.69
C ALA A 122 -10.29 4.19 15.87
N VAL A 123 -9.44 3.25 16.22
CA VAL A 123 -9.31 1.93 15.58
C VAL A 123 -9.16 0.85 16.64
N ALA A 124 -9.66 -0.36 16.37
CA ALA A 124 -9.46 -1.49 17.26
C ALA A 124 -7.97 -1.89 17.29
N ARG A 125 -7.46 -2.19 18.48
CA ARG A 125 -6.08 -2.67 18.65
C ARG A 125 -5.81 -3.93 17.84
N GLU A 126 -6.77 -4.86 17.79
CA GLU A 126 -6.73 -6.06 16.99
C GLU A 126 -6.49 -5.76 15.49
N THR A 127 -7.17 -4.75 14.93
CA THR A 127 -6.96 -4.33 13.53
C THR A 127 -5.51 -3.87 13.29
N LEU A 128 -4.90 -3.15 14.24
CA LEU A 128 -3.51 -2.73 14.14
C LEU A 128 -2.56 -3.94 14.20
N GLU A 129 -2.83 -4.88 15.10
CA GLU A 129 -2.03 -6.10 15.27
C GLU A 129 -2.09 -6.98 14.02
N GLU A 130 -3.26 -7.15 13.41
CA GLU A 130 -3.44 -7.87 12.15
C GLU A 130 -2.71 -7.21 10.99
N ALA A 131 -2.82 -5.88 10.86
CA ALA A 131 -2.12 -5.11 9.83
C ALA A 131 -0.59 -5.20 9.97
N GLU A 132 -0.10 -5.13 11.21
CA GLU A 132 1.33 -5.30 11.50
C GLU A 132 1.80 -6.72 11.19
N ALA A 133 1.08 -7.74 11.62
CA ALA A 133 1.41 -9.15 11.37
C ALA A 133 1.53 -9.42 9.87
N PHE A 134 0.56 -8.96 9.09
CA PHE A 134 0.58 -9.04 7.64
C PHE A 134 1.84 -8.37 7.03
N ALA A 135 2.13 -7.12 7.42
CA ALA A 135 3.26 -6.39 6.88
C ALA A 135 4.62 -7.00 7.28
N VAL A 136 4.73 -7.56 8.49
CA VAL A 136 5.92 -8.27 8.98
C VAL A 136 6.11 -9.59 8.22
N GLU A 137 5.06 -10.39 8.05
CA GLU A 137 5.09 -11.63 7.27
C GLU A 137 5.63 -11.40 5.86
N HIS A 138 5.13 -10.35 5.20
CA HIS A 138 5.54 -9.98 3.84
C HIS A 138 6.78 -9.07 3.79
N ARG A 139 7.44 -8.82 4.94
CA ARG A 139 8.71 -8.09 5.07
C ARG A 139 8.67 -6.66 4.54
N PHE A 140 7.60 -5.94 4.82
CA PHE A 140 7.48 -4.52 4.51
C PHE A 140 8.03 -3.60 5.61
N HIS A 141 8.60 -4.15 6.66
CA HIS A 141 9.28 -3.45 7.76
C HIS A 141 8.47 -2.27 8.31
N PRO A 142 7.28 -2.54 8.86
CA PRO A 142 6.39 -1.49 9.35
C PRO A 142 6.96 -0.83 10.61
N VAL A 143 6.89 0.50 10.68
CA VAL A 143 7.39 1.26 11.84
C VAL A 143 6.33 2.08 12.55
N SER A 144 5.22 2.41 11.89
CA SER A 144 4.12 3.18 12.48
C SER A 144 2.80 2.97 11.74
N PHE A 145 1.70 3.42 12.37
CA PHE A 145 0.35 3.35 11.83
C PHE A 145 -0.23 4.74 11.62
N ALA A 146 -1.00 4.90 10.55
CA ALA A 146 -1.77 6.10 10.26
C ALA A 146 -3.04 5.77 9.48
N ALA A 147 -3.85 6.78 9.18
CA ALA A 147 -4.95 6.70 8.22
C ALA A 147 -4.90 7.86 7.23
N ALA A 148 -5.64 7.72 6.15
CA ALA A 148 -5.80 8.77 5.14
C ALA A 148 -7.30 9.10 5.00
N PRO A 149 -7.90 9.79 5.99
CA PRO A 149 -9.31 10.12 5.99
C PRO A 149 -9.68 11.11 4.91
N ALA A 150 -10.96 11.16 4.55
CA ALA A 150 -11.52 12.31 3.84
C ALA A 150 -11.38 13.58 4.69
N ALA A 151 -11.17 14.72 4.03
CA ALA A 151 -10.85 15.98 4.72
C ALA A 151 -11.95 16.45 5.71
N GLU A 152 -13.20 16.08 5.46
CA GLU A 152 -14.33 16.35 6.32
C GLU A 152 -14.45 15.44 7.55
N ALA A 153 -13.77 14.29 7.53
CA ALA A 153 -13.84 13.32 8.61
C ALA A 153 -12.81 13.60 9.71
N PHE A 154 -11.64 14.08 9.34
CA PHE A 154 -10.56 14.38 10.27
C PHE A 154 -9.64 15.46 9.71
N VAL A 155 -9.14 16.34 10.55
CA VAL A 155 -8.18 17.38 10.17
C VAL A 155 -6.75 16.83 10.34
N GLY A 156 -6.02 16.73 9.24
CA GLY A 156 -4.66 16.18 9.24
C GLY A 156 -4.62 14.66 9.02
N VAL A 157 -3.58 14.03 9.54
CA VAL A 157 -3.33 12.58 9.43
C VAL A 157 -3.42 11.96 10.80
N PRO A 158 -4.39 11.07 11.08
CA PRO A 158 -4.48 10.36 12.34
C PRO A 158 -3.27 9.44 12.53
N HIS A 159 -2.74 9.40 13.75
CA HIS A 159 -1.59 8.61 14.13
C HIS A 159 -1.94 7.61 15.22
N PHE A 160 -1.75 6.32 14.96
CA PHE A 160 -2.08 5.27 15.92
C PHE A 160 -0.86 4.67 16.63
N GLY A 161 0.26 5.41 16.62
CA GLY A 161 1.49 5.01 17.30
C GLY A 161 2.47 4.23 16.43
N MET A 162 3.48 3.68 17.11
CA MET A 162 4.51 2.86 16.49
C MET A 162 4.09 1.39 16.49
N THR A 163 4.58 0.63 15.52
CA THR A 163 4.47 -0.83 15.50
C THR A 163 5.34 -1.47 16.59
N GLN A 164 5.07 -2.69 16.97
CA GLN A 164 5.94 -3.47 17.86
C GLN A 164 7.27 -3.79 17.18
N ALA A 165 7.22 -4.07 15.87
CA ALA A 165 8.38 -4.33 15.03
C ALA A 165 9.34 -3.14 14.94
N ALA A 166 8.87 -1.91 15.13
CA ALA A 166 9.69 -0.70 15.06
C ALA A 166 10.91 -0.76 16.00
N SER A 167 10.75 -1.35 17.18
CA SER A 167 11.85 -1.47 18.16
C SER A 167 13.07 -2.25 17.66
N ALA A 168 12.85 -3.18 16.71
CA ALA A 168 13.90 -3.98 16.08
C ALA A 168 14.39 -3.38 14.74
N LEU A 169 13.63 -2.44 14.18
CA LEU A 169 13.90 -1.85 12.87
C LEU A 169 14.58 -0.48 12.95
N LEU A 170 14.41 0.21 14.08
CA LEU A 170 14.97 1.55 14.31
C LEU A 170 16.32 1.46 15.04
N ASP A 171 17.21 2.38 14.70
CA ASP A 171 18.47 2.51 15.41
C ASP A 171 18.27 3.07 16.84
N PRO A 172 19.17 2.79 17.78
CA PRO A 172 19.07 3.29 19.14
C PRO A 172 18.97 4.83 19.18
N GLY A 173 17.87 5.35 19.69
CA GLY A 173 17.57 6.78 19.75
C GLY A 173 16.89 7.34 18.51
N GLU A 174 16.60 6.55 17.52
CA GLU A 174 15.75 6.94 16.38
C GLU A 174 14.27 6.97 16.78
N THR A 175 13.53 7.96 16.30
CA THR A 175 12.09 8.12 16.56
C THR A 175 11.36 8.36 15.26
N VAL A 176 10.18 7.75 15.11
CA VAL A 176 9.32 7.99 13.94
C VAL A 176 8.66 9.35 14.07
N THR A 177 8.82 10.18 13.05
CA THR A 177 8.09 11.45 12.94
C THR A 177 6.73 11.19 12.32
N PRO A 178 5.63 11.59 13.00
CA PRO A 178 4.29 11.54 12.43
C PRO A 178 4.18 12.28 11.09
N GLU A 179 3.33 11.78 10.20
CA GLU A 179 3.03 12.46 8.95
C GLU A 179 2.12 13.66 9.23
N ALA A 180 2.53 14.85 8.80
CA ALA A 180 1.78 16.07 9.02
C ALA A 180 0.87 16.44 7.83
N GLU A 181 1.22 15.98 6.63
CA GLU A 181 0.51 16.30 5.40
C GLU A 181 -0.31 15.11 4.92
N PRO A 182 -1.48 15.35 4.31
CA PRO A 182 -2.30 14.28 3.75
C PRO A 182 -1.51 13.38 2.79
N ILE A 183 -1.70 12.08 2.92
CA ILE A 183 -1.05 11.09 2.05
C ILE A 183 -1.84 10.98 0.77
N VAL A 184 -1.44 11.75 -0.24
CA VAL A 184 -2.07 11.80 -1.54
C VAL A 184 -1.12 11.27 -2.60
N ILE A 185 -1.62 10.40 -3.48
CA ILE A 185 -0.83 9.88 -4.60
C ILE A 185 -0.68 11.00 -5.64
N SER A 186 0.54 11.50 -5.79
CA SER A 186 0.89 12.57 -6.73
C SER A 186 1.32 12.07 -8.11
N GLY A 187 1.54 10.77 -8.26
CA GLY A 187 1.95 10.14 -9.52
C GLY A 187 2.16 8.64 -9.40
N VAL A 188 2.46 8.01 -10.51
CA VAL A 188 2.84 6.59 -10.59
C VAL A 188 4.31 6.52 -11.00
N MET A 189 5.08 5.72 -10.29
CA MET A 189 6.48 5.49 -10.67
C MET A 189 6.53 4.68 -11.97
N SER A 190 7.21 5.23 -12.98
CA SER A 190 7.62 4.39 -14.10
C SER A 190 8.65 3.39 -13.59
N ALA A 191 8.44 2.10 -13.85
CA ALA A 191 9.47 1.11 -13.60
C ALA A 191 10.78 1.62 -14.22
N PRO A 192 11.95 1.49 -13.54
CA PRO A 192 13.22 1.78 -14.18
C PRO A 192 13.27 0.95 -15.45
N ALA A 193 13.44 1.62 -16.59
CA ALA A 193 13.61 0.93 -17.87
C ALA A 193 14.74 -0.08 -17.67
N GLY A 194 14.41 -1.38 -17.72
CA GLY A 194 15.42 -2.41 -17.75
C GLY A 194 16.42 -2.08 -18.86
N PRO A 195 17.66 -2.58 -18.81
CA PRO A 195 18.64 -2.30 -19.86
C PRO A 195 17.99 -2.57 -21.20
N ILE A 196 17.92 -1.53 -22.03
CA ILE A 196 17.53 -1.64 -23.42
C ILE A 196 18.55 -2.60 -24.03
N VAL A 197 18.14 -3.83 -24.28
CA VAL A 197 18.92 -4.71 -25.14
C VAL A 197 18.73 -4.11 -26.52
N ASP A 198 19.67 -3.28 -26.93
CA ASP A 198 19.80 -2.86 -28.31
C ASP A 198 20.02 -4.13 -29.16
N THR A 199 18.93 -4.65 -29.65
CA THR A 199 18.97 -5.66 -30.72
C THR A 199 19.10 -4.88 -32.02
N ASP A 200 20.25 -4.24 -32.19
CA ASP A 200 20.69 -3.77 -33.48
C ASP A 200 21.45 -4.94 -34.13
N GLU A 201 20.69 -5.91 -34.61
CA GLU A 201 21.22 -6.93 -35.51
C GLU A 201 20.67 -6.66 -36.90
N THR A 202 21.34 -5.73 -37.57
CA THR A 202 21.27 -5.54 -38.99
C THR A 202 21.84 -6.80 -39.65
N THR A 203 21.01 -7.77 -39.98
CA THR A 203 21.39 -8.90 -40.83
C THR A 203 21.36 -8.42 -42.28
N PRO A 204 22.44 -8.50 -43.02
CA PRO A 204 22.43 -8.15 -44.44
C PRO A 204 21.60 -9.16 -45.22
N VAL A 205 20.66 -8.65 -45.98
CA VAL A 205 19.87 -9.41 -46.97
C VAL A 205 20.78 -9.96 -48.01
N ALA A 206 21.00 -11.27 -48.01
CA ALA A 206 21.64 -11.96 -49.11
C ALA A 206 20.59 -12.24 -50.21
N ASP A 207 20.78 -11.62 -51.36
CA ASP A 207 20.12 -11.90 -52.62
C ASP A 207 20.32 -13.39 -53.00
N THR A 208 19.23 -14.14 -53.17
CA THR A 208 19.27 -15.46 -53.80
C THR A 208 18.18 -15.51 -54.87
N PRO A 209 18.54 -15.96 -56.09
CA PRO A 209 17.66 -15.84 -57.26
C PRO A 209 16.53 -16.86 -57.28
N VAL A 210 15.41 -16.40 -57.81
CA VAL A 210 14.18 -17.14 -58.07
C VAL A 210 14.46 -18.29 -59.08
N ALA A 211 14.25 -19.54 -58.66
CA ALA A 211 14.13 -20.66 -59.54
C ALA A 211 12.66 -21.05 -59.73
N ASN A 212 12.19 -20.84 -60.92
CA ASN A 212 10.91 -21.27 -61.46
C ASN A 212 10.85 -22.80 -61.56
N THR A 213 9.82 -23.47 -60.96
CA THR A 213 9.49 -24.85 -61.31
C THR A 213 7.97 -25.04 -61.31
N PRO A 214 7.45 -25.83 -62.28
CA PRO A 214 6.05 -25.75 -62.67
C PRO A 214 5.10 -26.61 -61.85
N VAL A 215 3.84 -26.19 -61.90
CA VAL A 215 2.62 -26.82 -61.42
C VAL A 215 2.46 -28.25 -61.99
N ALA A 216 2.19 -29.21 -61.10
CA ALA A 216 1.63 -30.50 -61.47
C ALA A 216 0.25 -30.65 -60.78
N ASP A 217 -0.76 -30.69 -61.63
CA ASP A 217 -2.14 -31.10 -61.39
C ASP A 217 -2.18 -32.54 -60.91
N THR A 218 -2.98 -32.85 -59.89
CA THR A 218 -3.60 -34.20 -59.78
C THR A 218 -4.83 -34.17 -58.87
N PRO A 219 -5.81 -35.04 -59.06
CA PRO A 219 -7.21 -34.72 -58.95
C PRO A 219 -7.87 -35.14 -57.62
N VAL A 220 -9.03 -34.56 -57.45
CA VAL A 220 -10.11 -34.83 -56.47
C VAL A 220 -10.50 -36.31 -56.48
N ALA A 221 -10.58 -36.92 -55.31
CA ALA A 221 -11.33 -38.14 -55.08
C ALA A 221 -12.42 -37.88 -54.02
N ASP A 222 -13.60 -38.08 -54.47
CA ASP A 222 -14.90 -37.94 -53.84
C ASP A 222 -15.19 -39.11 -52.87
N THR A 223 -16.10 -38.84 -51.87
CA THR A 223 -17.08 -39.77 -51.32
C THR A 223 -16.76 -40.47 -49.99
N PRO A 224 -17.81 -40.88 -49.23
CA PRO A 224 -19.10 -40.28 -48.94
C PRO A 224 -19.43 -40.18 -47.41
N VAL A 225 -20.46 -39.42 -47.16
CA VAL A 225 -21.23 -39.28 -45.95
C VAL A 225 -21.83 -40.64 -45.51
N ALA A 226 -21.83 -40.90 -44.19
CA ALA A 226 -22.77 -41.82 -43.56
C ALA A 226 -23.30 -41.15 -42.28
N GLU A 227 -24.60 -40.91 -42.28
CA GLU A 227 -25.44 -40.45 -41.19
C GLU A 227 -25.81 -41.57 -40.21
N PRO A 228 -26.50 -41.23 -39.12
CA PRO A 228 -26.41 -41.89 -37.79
C PRO A 228 -27.50 -42.91 -37.61
N ASP A 229 -27.35 -43.77 -36.61
CA ASP A 229 -28.48 -44.53 -36.04
C ASP A 229 -28.61 -44.38 -34.54
N LEU A 230 -29.81 -43.97 -34.19
CA LEU A 230 -30.42 -43.93 -32.89
C LEU A 230 -30.63 -45.35 -32.32
N VAL A 231 -30.31 -45.58 -31.07
CA VAL A 231 -31.15 -46.21 -30.06
C VAL A 231 -30.71 -45.77 -28.67
#